data_0ee628e33bc4e26aa155aa1c47131def
#
_entry.id   0ee628e33bc4e26aa155aa1c47131def
#
_cell.length_a   1.000
_cell.length_b   1.000
_cell.length_c   1.000
_cell.angle_alpha   90.00
_cell.angle_beta   90.00
_cell.angle_gamma   90.00
#
_symmetry.space_group_name_H-M   'P 1'
#
loop_
_entity.id
_entity.type
_entity.pdbx_description
1 polymer ?
#
loop_
_entity_poly.entity_id
_entity_poly.type
_entity_poly.pdbx_seq_one_letter_code
_entity_poly.pdbx_strand_id
1 'polypeptide(L)' 'MQVTKETLMGELLRADINTANILMAAGMHCVGCPSSQMESLEEACVVHGISCEQLVNALNEYFA' A
#
# COMPACT_ATOMS: atom_id res chain seq x y z
N MET A 1 -5.46 -9.65 -7.61
CA MET A 1 -5.61 -8.18 -7.76
C MET A 1 -4.37 -7.61 -8.40
N GLN A 2 -4.54 -6.73 -9.36
CA GLN A 2 -3.40 -6.03 -9.95
C GLN A 2 -3.20 -4.70 -9.23
N VAL A 3 -2.02 -4.48 -8.70
CA VAL A 3 -1.69 -3.29 -7.94
C VAL A 3 -0.94 -2.29 -8.83
N THR A 4 -1.35 -1.03 -8.75
CA THR A 4 -0.67 0.08 -9.44
C THR A 4 -0.41 1.19 -8.43
N LYS A 5 0.33 2.21 -8.85
CA LYS A 5 0.58 3.37 -7.99
C LYS A 5 -0.70 4.14 -7.66
N GLU A 6 -1.74 3.94 -8.43
CA GLU A 6 -3.03 4.60 -8.22
C GLU A 6 -3.98 3.79 -7.34
N THR A 7 -3.62 2.55 -6.99
CA THR A 7 -4.42 1.72 -6.09
C THR A 7 -4.52 2.41 -4.73
N LEU A 8 -5.74 2.45 -4.18
CA LEU A 8 -5.94 3.08 -2.87
C LEU A 8 -5.52 2.13 -1.76
N MET A 9 -4.99 2.69 -0.68
CA MET A 9 -4.60 1.92 0.50
C MET A 9 -5.74 1.07 1.03
N GLY A 10 -6.95 1.65 1.09
CA GLY A 10 -8.13 0.93 1.56
C GLY A 10 -8.54 -0.22 0.67
N GLU A 11 -8.29 -0.12 -0.63
CA GLU A 11 -8.59 -1.22 -1.55
C GLU A 11 -7.73 -2.44 -1.26
N LEU A 12 -6.44 -2.21 -0.96
CA LEU A 12 -5.52 -3.29 -0.60
C LEU A 12 -5.98 -3.99 0.67
N LEU A 13 -6.33 -3.22 1.68
CA LEU A 13 -6.73 -3.78 2.97
C LEU A 13 -8.04 -4.56 2.87
N ARG A 14 -8.97 -4.08 2.04
CA ARG A 14 -10.23 -4.79 1.83
C ARG A 14 -10.05 -6.06 1.01
N ALA A 15 -9.11 -6.04 0.06
CA ALA A 15 -8.82 -7.23 -0.75
C ALA A 15 -8.15 -8.32 0.07
N ASP A 16 -7.20 -7.94 0.92
CA ASP A 16 -6.50 -8.87 1.81
C ASP A 16 -5.87 -8.08 2.95
N ILE A 17 -6.38 -8.28 4.16
CA ILE A 17 -5.91 -7.55 5.34
C ILE A 17 -4.41 -7.80 5.61
N ASN A 18 -3.87 -8.91 5.14
CA ASN A 18 -2.46 -9.22 5.35
C ASN A 18 -1.53 -8.28 4.57
N THR A 19 -2.06 -7.53 3.59
CA THR A 19 -1.25 -6.50 2.92
C THR A 19 -0.80 -5.43 3.88
N ALA A 20 -1.48 -5.26 5.01
CA ALA A 20 -1.06 -4.32 6.05
C ALA A 20 0.37 -4.64 6.53
N ASN A 21 0.72 -5.94 6.63
CA ASN A 21 2.06 -6.34 7.05
C ASN A 21 3.11 -5.90 6.04
N ILE A 22 2.79 -5.99 4.75
CA ILE A 22 3.70 -5.55 3.68
C ILE A 22 3.90 -4.05 3.75
N LEU A 23 2.82 -3.30 3.94
CA LEU A 23 2.87 -1.85 4.02
C LEU A 23 3.66 -1.38 5.24
N MET A 24 3.44 -2.02 6.39
CA MET A 24 4.17 -1.69 7.61
C MET A 24 5.65 -2.02 7.48
N ALA A 25 5.98 -3.14 6.86
CA ALA A 25 7.38 -3.53 6.63
C ALA A 25 8.09 -2.53 5.71
N ALA A 26 7.35 -1.89 4.81
CA ALA A 26 7.90 -0.86 3.93
C ALA A 26 8.08 0.49 4.62
N GLY A 27 7.54 0.67 5.83
CA GLY A 27 7.69 1.90 6.60
C GLY A 27 6.41 2.69 6.81
N MET A 28 5.26 2.15 6.40
CA MET A 28 3.98 2.82 6.56
C MET A 28 3.32 2.37 7.87
N HIS A 29 3.28 3.25 8.87
CA HIS A 29 2.80 2.88 10.20
C HIS A 29 1.35 3.24 10.48
N CYS A 30 0.68 3.98 9.59
CA CYS A 30 -0.69 4.46 9.82
C CYS A 30 -1.70 3.83 8.86
N VAL A 31 -1.52 2.56 8.54
CA VAL A 31 -2.36 1.88 7.54
C VAL A 31 -3.81 1.69 7.99
N GLY A 32 -4.06 1.67 9.30
CA GLY A 32 -5.40 1.50 9.82
C GLY A 32 -6.21 2.79 9.94
N CYS A 33 -5.61 3.94 9.65
CA CYS A 33 -6.27 5.23 9.78
C CYS A 33 -7.26 5.45 8.63
N PRO A 34 -8.52 5.84 8.90
CA PRO A 34 -9.48 6.04 7.81
C PRO A 34 -9.02 7.02 6.75
N SER A 35 -8.34 8.10 7.14
CA SER A 35 -7.84 9.08 6.18
C SER A 35 -6.74 8.49 5.29
N SER A 36 -5.90 7.62 5.83
CA SER A 36 -4.85 6.95 5.07
C SER A 36 -5.42 6.00 4.03
N GLN A 37 -6.56 5.39 4.32
CA GLN A 37 -7.16 4.42 3.40
C GLN A 37 -7.64 5.05 2.11
N MET A 38 -7.85 6.36 2.08
CA MET A 38 -8.28 7.08 0.89
C MET A 38 -7.11 7.56 0.02
N GLU A 39 -5.89 7.40 0.51
CA GLU A 39 -4.70 7.78 -0.26
C GLU A 39 -4.34 6.70 -1.26
N SER A 40 -3.79 7.13 -2.43
CA SER A 40 -3.20 6.19 -3.36
C SER A 40 -1.84 5.74 -2.84
N LEU A 41 -1.33 4.63 -3.38
CA LEU A 41 0.01 4.18 -3.02
C LEU A 41 1.06 5.23 -3.33
N GLU A 42 0.92 5.92 -4.46
CA GLU A 42 1.86 6.97 -4.85
C GLU A 42 1.89 8.09 -3.81
N GLU A 43 0.71 8.56 -3.39
CA GLU A 43 0.61 9.62 -2.39
C GLU A 43 1.23 9.18 -1.05
N ALA A 44 0.93 7.98 -0.62
CA ALA A 44 1.46 7.46 0.63
C ALA A 44 2.98 7.29 0.57
N CYS A 45 3.50 6.80 -0.55
CA CYS A 45 4.93 6.63 -0.73
C CYS A 45 5.68 7.96 -0.69
N VAL A 46 5.12 9.00 -1.28
CA VAL A 46 5.72 10.33 -1.24
C VAL A 46 5.83 10.84 0.20
N VAL A 47 4.75 10.70 0.97
CA VAL A 47 4.71 11.16 2.35
C VAL A 47 5.74 10.44 3.21
N HIS A 48 5.91 9.14 3.00
CA HIS A 48 6.81 8.32 3.81
C HIS A 48 8.22 8.15 3.23
N GLY A 49 8.49 8.73 2.06
CA GLY A 49 9.81 8.63 1.44
C GLY A 49 10.16 7.22 0.99
N ILE A 50 9.16 6.46 0.53
CA ILE A 50 9.30 5.06 0.11
C ILE A 50 9.26 4.99 -1.41
N SER A 51 10.03 4.04 -1.99
CA SER A 51 9.98 3.77 -3.42
C SER A 51 8.63 3.13 -3.78
N CYS A 52 7.79 3.87 -4.49
CA CYS A 52 6.49 3.36 -4.91
C CYS A 52 6.64 2.16 -5.85
N GLU A 53 7.62 2.20 -6.76
CA GLU A 53 7.86 1.11 -7.69
C GLU A 53 8.17 -0.19 -6.96
N GLN A 54 9.05 -0.14 -5.96
CA GLN A 54 9.41 -1.33 -5.20
C GLN A 54 8.22 -1.87 -4.41
N LEU A 55 7.43 -0.98 -3.83
CA LEU A 55 6.26 -1.39 -3.06
C LEU A 55 5.19 -2.01 -3.96
N VAL A 56 4.93 -1.41 -5.11
CA VAL A 56 3.96 -1.95 -6.07
C VAL A 56 4.40 -3.33 -6.54
N ASN A 57 5.69 -3.51 -6.83
CA ASN A 57 6.20 -4.81 -7.24
C ASN A 57 6.03 -5.87 -6.16
N ALA A 58 6.33 -5.51 -4.90
CA ALA A 58 6.19 -6.44 -3.79
C ALA A 58 4.72 -6.87 -3.59
N LEU A 59 3.80 -5.92 -3.72
CA LEU A 59 2.38 -6.22 -3.59
C LEU A 59 1.89 -7.10 -4.74
N ASN A 60 2.33 -6.84 -5.96
CA ASN A 60 1.96 -7.68 -7.09
C ASN A 60 2.51 -9.10 -6.97
N GLU A 61 3.70 -9.26 -6.41
CA GLU A 61 4.25 -10.58 -6.14
C GLU A 61 3.40 -11.32 -5.10
N TYR A 62 2.94 -10.60 -4.08
CA TYR A 62 2.10 -11.18 -3.04
C TYR A 62 0.78 -11.71 -3.62
N PHE A 63 0.18 -10.97 -4.54
CA PHE A 63 -1.09 -11.36 -5.14
C PHE A 63 -0.96 -12.34 -6.32
N ALA A 64 0.24 -12.59 -6.77
CA ALA A 64 0.49 -13.48 -7.91
C ALA A 64 0.13 -14.93 -7.60
#